data_90eae7c2fcc9efb9e7b24ca6adec6f58
#
_entry.id   90eae7c2fcc9efb9e7b24ca6adec6f58
#
_cell.length_a   1.000
_cell.length_b   1.000
_cell.length_c   1.000
_cell.angle_alpha   90.00
_cell.angle_beta   90.00
_cell.angle_gamma   90.00
#
_symmetry.space_group_name_H-M   'P 1'
#
loop_
_entity.id
_entity.type
_entity.pdbx_description
1 polymer ?
#
loop_
_entity_poly.entity_id
_entity_poly.type
_entity_poly.pdbx_seq_one_letter_code
_entity_poly.pdbx_strand_id
1 'polypeptide(L)'
;KKAVYCPWDVISYCRNLCADPDAIPEDFWSNTSSNNIVSRFIDKANKQTRDEIENLISGETVIKEIKQELTYNELDKSIENLWSILFTTGYLTQRERIDSRKLRLAIPNREIKELFELQIREWFQEKSSEDVKKLDKLCMAFPDGDAETIEDLFNDYLWNTISIRDTAVKGRKENFYHGVLLGLLSHMENWAVWSNIESGEGYCDILLEVPENRVGVVIEMKYAQEDRMEAACTEALKQIEQRQYAARLKSDGMKNIVNYGIACYRKHCKVKIGKENS
;
A
#
# COMPACT_ATOMS: atom_id res chain seq x y z
N LYS A 1 5.92 27.17 -2.96
CA LYS A 1 6.30 25.96 -3.74
C LYS A 1 5.98 26.24 -5.19
N LYS A 2 6.96 26.10 -6.11
CA LYS A 2 6.69 26.10 -7.54
C LYS A 2 6.33 24.67 -7.93
N ALA A 3 5.16 24.47 -8.53
CA ALA A 3 4.80 23.21 -9.19
C ALA A 3 5.61 23.10 -10.48
N VAL A 4 6.26 21.96 -10.68
CA VAL A 4 7.03 21.67 -11.89
C VAL A 4 6.54 20.33 -12.42
N TYR A 5 6.16 20.29 -13.70
CA TYR A 5 5.78 19.05 -14.38
C TYR A 5 7.03 18.35 -14.88
N CYS A 6 7.01 17.01 -14.87
CA CYS A 6 8.06 16.20 -15.47
C CYS A 6 8.06 16.45 -17.00
N PRO A 7 9.19 16.82 -17.63
CA PRO A 7 9.23 17.05 -19.07
C PRO A 7 8.80 15.85 -19.90
N TRP A 8 9.11 14.63 -19.44
CA TRP A 8 8.71 13.39 -20.11
C TRP A 8 7.18 13.24 -20.15
N ASP A 9 6.50 13.47 -19.03
CA ASP A 9 5.03 13.36 -18.95
C ASP A 9 4.36 14.37 -19.86
N VAL A 10 4.86 15.62 -19.86
CA VAL A 10 4.34 16.67 -20.73
C VAL A 10 4.49 16.29 -22.20
N ILE A 11 5.68 15.83 -22.61
CA ILE A 11 5.96 15.44 -24.00
C ILE A 11 5.09 14.24 -24.41
N SER A 12 4.99 13.24 -23.55
CA SER A 12 4.20 12.03 -23.80
C SER A 12 2.71 12.33 -23.90
N TYR A 13 2.19 13.15 -22.99
CA TYR A 13 0.80 13.59 -23.05
C TYR A 13 0.51 14.45 -24.29
N CYS A 14 1.39 15.40 -24.63
CA CYS A 14 1.23 16.17 -25.85
C CYS A 14 1.24 15.31 -27.13
N ARG A 15 2.05 14.22 -27.11
CA ARG A 15 2.07 13.25 -28.21
C ARG A 15 0.75 12.49 -28.33
N ASN A 16 0.16 12.08 -27.20
CA ASN A 16 -1.15 11.44 -27.19
C ASN A 16 -2.24 12.40 -27.69
N LEU A 17 -2.22 13.68 -27.27
CA LEU A 17 -3.15 14.70 -27.75
C LEU A 17 -3.05 14.98 -29.26
N CYS A 18 -1.87 14.79 -29.85
CA CYS A 18 -1.71 14.90 -31.32
C CYS A 18 -2.39 13.73 -32.05
N ALA A 19 -2.49 12.57 -31.43
CA ALA A 19 -3.13 11.40 -31.99
C ALA A 19 -4.64 11.34 -31.68
N ASP A 20 -5.02 11.77 -30.48
CA ASP A 20 -6.40 11.83 -29.99
C ASP A 20 -6.61 13.12 -29.18
N PRO A 21 -7.38 14.09 -29.71
CA PRO A 21 -7.65 15.35 -29.02
C PRO A 21 -8.38 15.21 -27.68
N ASP A 22 -9.06 14.09 -27.46
CA ASP A 22 -9.78 13.78 -26.21
C ASP A 22 -8.97 12.93 -25.24
N ALA A 23 -7.66 12.71 -25.53
CA ALA A 23 -6.78 11.93 -24.65
C ALA A 23 -6.72 12.53 -23.24
N ILE A 24 -6.91 11.69 -22.24
CA ILE A 24 -6.76 12.05 -20.82
C ILE A 24 -5.30 11.89 -20.38
N PRO A 25 -4.84 12.65 -19.38
CA PRO A 25 -3.52 12.43 -18.78
C PRO A 25 -3.40 11.02 -18.20
N GLU A 26 -2.34 10.33 -18.56
CA GLU A 26 -1.98 9.00 -18.06
C GLU A 26 -0.68 9.06 -17.28
N ASP A 27 -0.40 7.99 -16.53
CA ASP A 27 0.89 7.77 -15.89
C ASP A 27 1.91 7.28 -16.93
N PHE A 28 2.82 8.17 -17.35
CA PHE A 28 3.86 7.85 -18.33
C PHE A 28 5.15 7.34 -17.68
N TRP A 29 5.27 7.42 -16.36
CA TRP A 29 6.44 7.00 -15.61
C TRP A 29 6.43 5.51 -15.26
N SER A 30 5.30 4.96 -14.95
CA SER A 30 5.15 3.55 -14.53
C SER A 30 5.57 2.54 -15.59
N ASN A 31 5.50 2.91 -16.86
CA ASN A 31 5.86 2.06 -18.00
C ASN A 31 7.31 2.23 -18.50
N THR A 32 8.15 3.00 -17.80
CA THR A 32 9.56 3.10 -18.17
C THR A 32 10.38 1.99 -17.52
N SER A 33 11.38 1.46 -18.22
CA SER A 33 12.25 0.33 -17.82
C SER A 33 13.02 0.52 -16.50
N SER A 34 12.86 1.64 -15.82
CA SER A 34 13.53 2.00 -14.57
C SER A 34 12.79 1.57 -13.29
N ASN A 35 11.58 1.01 -13.39
CA ASN A 35 10.84 0.49 -12.22
C ASN A 35 11.61 -0.59 -11.43
N ASN A 36 12.52 -1.29 -12.10
CA ASN A 36 13.43 -2.25 -11.50
C ASN A 36 14.31 -1.66 -10.35
N ILE A 37 14.53 -0.34 -10.32
CA ILE A 37 15.37 0.28 -9.30
C ILE A 37 14.66 0.37 -7.95
N VAL A 38 13.35 0.62 -7.93
CA VAL A 38 12.53 0.66 -6.71
C VAL A 38 12.35 -0.75 -6.17
N SER A 39 12.05 -1.73 -7.02
CA SER A 39 11.98 -3.15 -6.65
C SER A 39 13.29 -3.61 -6.00
N ARG A 40 14.43 -3.39 -6.67
CA ARG A 40 15.76 -3.73 -6.13
C ARG A 40 16.09 -3.03 -4.81
N PHE A 41 15.59 -1.81 -4.61
CA PHE A 41 15.74 -1.09 -3.36
C PHE A 41 14.93 -1.74 -2.24
N ILE A 42 13.70 -2.13 -2.52
CA ILE A 42 12.81 -2.82 -1.57
C ILE A 42 13.38 -4.19 -1.21
N ASP A 43 13.87 -4.97 -2.18
CA ASP A 43 14.47 -6.29 -1.97
C ASP A 43 15.69 -6.24 -1.03
N LYS A 44 16.52 -5.22 -1.19
CA LYS A 44 17.72 -5.03 -0.37
C LYS A 44 17.45 -4.31 0.95
N ALA A 45 16.23 -3.85 1.16
CA ALA A 45 15.87 -3.09 2.34
C ALA A 45 16.03 -3.92 3.62
N ASN A 46 16.93 -3.49 4.48
CA ASN A 46 17.02 -3.99 5.85
C ASN A 46 15.89 -3.38 6.71
N LYS A 47 15.82 -3.77 7.97
CA LYS A 47 14.80 -3.30 8.91
C LYS A 47 14.69 -1.77 8.95
N GLN A 48 15.82 -1.07 9.10
CA GLN A 48 15.84 0.39 9.17
C GLN A 48 15.37 1.04 7.87
N THR A 49 15.79 0.48 6.72
CA THR A 49 15.40 1.00 5.40
C THR A 49 13.90 0.84 5.16
N ARG A 50 13.30 -0.24 5.62
CA ARG A 50 11.84 -0.44 5.53
C ARG A 50 11.06 0.58 6.34
N ASP A 51 11.50 0.86 7.58
CA ASP A 51 10.92 1.92 8.41
C ASP A 51 11.01 3.30 7.70
N GLU A 52 12.12 3.56 7.01
CA GLU A 52 12.34 4.80 6.26
C GLU A 52 11.46 4.88 5.00
N ILE A 53 11.24 3.77 4.31
CA ILE A 53 10.29 3.69 3.17
C ILE A 53 8.86 3.96 3.66
N GLU A 54 8.46 3.37 4.78
CA GLU A 54 7.16 3.62 5.40
C GLU A 54 6.97 5.10 5.71
N ASN A 55 7.98 5.75 6.30
CA ASN A 55 7.95 7.18 6.59
C ASN A 55 7.78 8.01 5.29
N LEU A 56 8.48 7.66 4.22
CA LEU A 56 8.34 8.34 2.93
C LEU A 56 6.94 8.19 2.33
N ILE A 57 6.37 7.00 2.36
CA ILE A 57 5.02 6.72 1.85
C ILE A 57 3.97 7.46 2.69
N SER A 58 4.17 7.55 4.01
CA SER A 58 3.30 8.34 4.90
C SER A 58 3.43 9.86 4.68
N GLY A 59 4.36 10.29 3.79
CA GLY A 59 4.63 11.68 3.45
C GLY A 59 5.60 12.38 4.40
N GLU A 60 6.29 11.62 5.23
CA GLU A 60 7.39 12.09 6.05
C GLU A 60 8.67 12.23 5.22
N THR A 61 9.76 12.56 5.86
CA THR A 61 11.06 12.77 5.22
C THR A 61 12.13 11.92 5.88
N VAL A 62 13.13 11.52 5.10
CA VAL A 62 14.31 10.82 5.60
C VAL A 62 15.57 11.65 5.35
N ILE A 63 16.57 11.53 6.22
CA ILE A 63 17.85 12.20 6.04
C ILE A 63 18.88 11.17 5.58
N LYS A 64 19.45 11.40 4.40
CA LYS A 64 20.44 10.49 3.78
C LYS A 64 21.66 11.24 3.29
N GLU A 65 22.80 10.56 3.36
CA GLU A 65 24.01 10.99 2.68
C GLU A 65 23.90 10.58 1.21
N ILE A 66 24.08 11.56 0.31
CA ILE A 66 23.93 11.37 -1.13
C ILE A 66 25.26 11.49 -1.83
N LYS A 67 25.62 10.45 -2.57
CA LYS A 67 26.77 10.41 -3.46
C LYS A 67 26.31 10.78 -4.86
N GLN A 68 26.83 11.88 -5.41
CA GLN A 68 26.44 12.34 -6.76
C GLN A 68 27.17 11.62 -7.88
N GLU A 69 28.33 11.05 -7.58
CA GLU A 69 29.18 10.35 -8.54
C GLU A 69 29.19 8.86 -8.23
N LEU A 70 28.21 8.11 -8.75
CA LEU A 70 28.17 6.67 -8.66
C LEU A 70 28.32 6.06 -10.05
N THR A 71 29.25 5.11 -10.16
CA THR A 71 29.38 4.30 -11.37
C THR A 71 28.37 3.17 -11.39
N TYR A 72 28.02 2.67 -12.58
CA TYR A 72 27.09 1.55 -12.76
C TYR A 72 27.44 0.32 -11.91
N ASN A 73 28.73 0.04 -11.72
CA ASN A 73 29.21 -1.10 -10.94
C ASN A 73 29.09 -0.90 -9.40
N GLU A 74 28.76 0.29 -8.95
CA GLU A 74 28.61 0.62 -7.53
C GLU A 74 27.14 0.66 -7.09
N LEU A 75 26.22 0.63 -8.04
CA LEU A 75 24.80 0.77 -7.77
C LEU A 75 24.29 -0.26 -6.76
N ASP A 76 24.73 -1.50 -6.89
CA ASP A 76 24.24 -2.63 -6.08
C ASP A 76 25.10 -2.97 -4.87
N LYS A 77 26.19 -2.22 -4.63
CA LYS A 77 27.12 -2.56 -3.56
C LYS A 77 26.60 -2.25 -2.16
N SER A 78 25.73 -1.25 -2.04
CA SER A 78 25.14 -0.90 -0.75
C SER A 78 23.76 -0.25 -0.88
N ILE A 79 22.99 -0.29 0.21
CA ILE A 79 21.68 0.37 0.30
C ILE A 79 21.83 1.90 0.22
N GLU A 80 22.93 2.46 0.72
CA GLU A 80 23.23 3.89 0.66
C GLU A 80 23.41 4.37 -0.80
N ASN A 81 23.98 3.53 -1.64
CA ASN A 81 24.12 3.83 -3.07
C ASN A 81 22.74 3.85 -3.74
N LEU A 82 21.85 2.94 -3.38
CA LEU A 82 20.48 2.92 -3.90
C LEU A 82 19.68 4.17 -3.49
N TRP A 83 19.86 4.68 -2.27
CA TRP A 83 19.28 5.99 -1.87
C TRP A 83 19.74 7.13 -2.78
N SER A 84 21.04 7.12 -3.12
CA SER A 84 21.61 8.13 -4.01
C SER A 84 21.04 8.05 -5.42
N ILE A 85 20.80 6.84 -5.92
CA ILE A 85 20.21 6.62 -7.23
C ILE A 85 18.74 7.06 -7.25
N LEU A 86 17.95 6.67 -6.26
CA LEU A 86 16.55 7.09 -6.16
C LEU A 86 16.41 8.63 -6.16
N PHE A 87 17.39 9.31 -5.57
CA PHE A 87 17.44 10.77 -5.61
C PHE A 87 17.85 11.29 -6.99
N THR A 88 18.92 10.77 -7.60
CA THR A 88 19.43 11.27 -8.89
C THR A 88 18.53 10.95 -10.07
N THR A 89 17.76 9.87 -9.96
CA THR A 89 16.76 9.47 -10.98
C THR A 89 15.38 10.08 -10.77
N GLY A 90 15.17 10.86 -9.70
CA GLY A 90 13.94 11.60 -9.49
C GLY A 90 12.85 10.87 -8.69
N TYR A 91 13.11 9.62 -8.24
CA TYR A 91 12.17 8.92 -7.33
C TYR A 91 12.10 9.56 -5.95
N LEU A 92 13.14 10.29 -5.55
CA LEU A 92 13.14 11.12 -4.35
C LEU A 92 13.49 12.56 -4.70
N THR A 93 12.99 13.50 -3.91
CA THR A 93 13.26 14.92 -4.06
C THR A 93 13.85 15.51 -2.79
N GLN A 94 14.70 16.51 -2.94
CA GLN A 94 15.25 17.26 -1.82
C GLN A 94 14.20 18.22 -1.25
N ARG A 95 13.97 18.14 0.06
CA ARG A 95 13.20 19.14 0.80
C ARG A 95 14.10 20.19 1.47
N GLU A 96 15.24 19.73 1.97
CA GLU A 96 16.19 20.56 2.68
C GLU A 96 17.61 20.01 2.50
N ARG A 97 18.61 20.89 2.51
CA ARG A 97 20.01 20.51 2.59
C ARG A 97 20.47 20.66 4.03
N ILE A 98 20.89 19.57 4.66
CA ILE A 98 21.36 19.58 6.06
C ILE A 98 22.83 19.99 6.12
N ASP A 99 23.65 19.37 5.25
CA ASP A 99 25.08 19.70 5.11
C ASP A 99 25.54 19.48 3.66
N SER A 100 26.86 19.43 3.43
CA SER A 100 27.44 19.26 2.09
C SER A 100 27.06 17.96 1.41
N ARG A 101 26.72 16.90 2.16
CA ARG A 101 26.42 15.56 1.65
C ARG A 101 25.05 15.03 2.11
N LYS A 102 24.51 15.53 3.23
CA LYS A 102 23.26 15.06 3.78
C LYS A 102 22.08 15.89 3.32
N LEU A 103 21.11 15.23 2.76
CA LEU A 103 19.88 15.81 2.27
C LEU A 103 18.67 15.23 3.03
N ARG A 104 17.70 16.07 3.26
CA ARG A 104 16.35 15.66 3.69
C ARG A 104 15.54 15.36 2.43
N LEU A 105 15.17 14.10 2.26
CA LEU A 105 14.48 13.58 1.09
C LEU A 105 13.02 13.29 1.37
N ALA A 106 12.19 13.38 0.31
CA ALA A 106 10.78 13.01 0.32
C ALA A 106 10.40 12.42 -1.03
N ILE A 107 9.28 11.73 -1.09
CA ILE A 107 8.61 11.37 -2.34
C ILE A 107 8.13 12.66 -3.02
N PRO A 108 8.38 12.86 -4.33
CA PRO A 108 8.10 14.13 -5.02
C PRO A 108 6.62 14.39 -5.24
N ASN A 109 5.87 13.37 -5.62
CA ASN A 109 4.48 13.46 -6.06
C ASN A 109 3.69 12.18 -5.79
N ARG A 110 2.40 12.19 -6.12
CA ARG A 110 1.49 11.07 -5.92
C ARG A 110 1.85 9.85 -6.77
N GLU A 111 2.21 10.06 -8.02
CA GLU A 111 2.58 9.01 -8.97
C GLU A 111 3.75 8.15 -8.44
N ILE A 112 4.82 8.78 -7.98
CA ILE A 112 5.96 8.06 -7.39
C ILE A 112 5.56 7.37 -6.08
N LYS A 113 4.64 7.95 -5.31
CA LYS A 113 4.11 7.30 -4.11
C LYS A 113 3.37 6.01 -4.48
N GLU A 114 2.47 6.07 -5.44
CA GLU A 114 1.72 4.92 -5.94
C GLU A 114 2.64 3.82 -6.50
N LEU A 115 3.74 4.22 -7.16
CA LEU A 115 4.77 3.30 -7.61
C LEU A 115 5.44 2.56 -6.43
N PHE A 116 5.85 3.26 -5.37
CA PHE A 116 6.41 2.63 -4.17
C PHE A 116 5.40 1.67 -3.51
N GLU A 117 4.14 2.08 -3.40
CA GLU A 117 3.07 1.25 -2.85
C GLU A 117 2.85 -0.01 -3.69
N LEU A 118 2.88 0.10 -5.03
CA LEU A 118 2.78 -1.03 -5.95
C LEU A 118 3.96 -2.01 -5.79
N GLN A 119 5.19 -1.50 -5.79
CA GLN A 119 6.40 -2.32 -5.67
C GLN A 119 6.48 -3.04 -4.31
N ILE A 120 6.04 -2.40 -3.24
CA ILE A 120 5.91 -3.05 -1.92
C ILE A 120 4.88 -4.18 -1.99
N ARG A 121 3.75 -3.97 -2.66
CA ARG A 121 2.72 -4.98 -2.86
C ARG A 121 3.26 -6.20 -3.58
N GLU A 122 3.96 -5.99 -4.70
CA GLU A 122 4.59 -7.05 -5.49
C GLU A 122 5.62 -7.82 -4.65
N TRP A 123 6.45 -7.12 -3.90
CA TRP A 123 7.42 -7.73 -2.99
C TRP A 123 6.76 -8.59 -1.91
N PHE A 124 5.64 -8.13 -1.33
CA PHE A 124 4.85 -8.92 -0.38
C PHE A 124 4.28 -10.18 -1.02
N GLN A 125 3.78 -10.08 -2.25
CA GLN A 125 3.29 -11.25 -2.99
C GLN A 125 4.40 -12.28 -3.22
N GLU A 126 5.58 -11.86 -3.65
CA GLU A 126 6.72 -12.75 -3.85
C GLU A 126 7.17 -13.43 -2.54
N LYS A 127 7.31 -12.67 -1.46
CA LYS A 127 7.69 -13.21 -0.16
C LYS A 127 6.64 -14.13 0.46
N SER A 128 5.37 -13.83 0.23
CA SER A 128 4.25 -14.65 0.69
C SER A 128 4.14 -15.95 -0.08
N SER A 129 4.61 -16.02 -1.34
CA SER A 129 4.59 -17.22 -2.14
C SER A 129 5.50 -18.33 -1.61
N GLU A 130 6.48 -18.00 -0.75
CA GLU A 130 7.30 -19.00 -0.05
C GLU A 130 6.47 -19.83 0.96
N ASP A 131 5.28 -19.35 1.38
CA ASP A 131 4.34 -20.08 2.22
C ASP A 131 2.90 -20.02 1.66
N VAL A 132 2.75 -20.50 0.43
CA VAL A 132 1.48 -20.47 -0.33
C VAL A 132 0.29 -21.01 0.48
N LYS A 133 0.46 -22.15 1.19
CA LYS A 133 -0.63 -22.73 1.98
C LYS A 133 -1.11 -21.84 3.12
N LYS A 134 -0.20 -21.08 3.71
CA LYS A 134 -0.51 -20.15 4.79
C LYS A 134 -1.23 -18.91 4.26
N LEU A 135 -0.81 -18.44 3.09
CA LEU A 135 -1.43 -17.33 2.40
C LEU A 135 -2.84 -17.69 1.91
N ASP A 136 -3.00 -18.87 1.30
CA ASP A 136 -4.32 -19.40 0.91
C ASP A 136 -5.26 -19.47 2.11
N LYS A 137 -4.77 -19.98 3.25
CA LYS A 137 -5.56 -20.06 4.48
C LYS A 137 -5.97 -18.67 4.99
N LEU A 138 -5.07 -17.70 4.94
CA LEU A 138 -5.40 -16.31 5.31
C LEU A 138 -6.49 -15.73 4.39
N CYS A 139 -6.32 -15.88 3.08
CA CYS A 139 -7.27 -15.38 2.11
C CYS A 139 -8.65 -16.02 2.29
N MET A 140 -8.72 -17.34 2.37
CA MET A 140 -9.98 -18.08 2.53
C MET A 140 -10.72 -17.75 3.83
N ALA A 141 -10.01 -17.37 4.89
CA ALA A 141 -10.63 -16.97 6.14
C ALA A 141 -11.56 -15.74 6.01
N PHE A 142 -11.34 -14.87 5.00
CA PHE A 142 -12.19 -13.69 4.78
C PHE A 142 -13.61 -14.05 4.31
N PRO A 143 -13.83 -14.83 3.23
CA PRO A 143 -15.18 -15.23 2.86
C PRO A 143 -15.82 -16.20 3.87
N ASP A 144 -15.03 -16.94 4.64
CA ASP A 144 -15.53 -17.90 5.64
C ASP A 144 -15.98 -17.24 6.94
N GLY A 145 -15.70 -15.94 7.15
CA GLY A 145 -16.09 -15.23 8.36
C GLY A 145 -15.18 -15.54 9.56
N ASP A 146 -13.99 -16.08 9.34
CA ASP A 146 -13.07 -16.51 10.40
C ASP A 146 -12.11 -15.39 10.81
N ALA A 147 -12.62 -14.47 11.64
CA ALA A 147 -11.85 -13.32 12.13
C ALA A 147 -10.63 -13.73 12.98
N GLU A 148 -10.68 -14.86 13.69
CA GLU A 148 -9.59 -15.35 14.52
C GLU A 148 -8.42 -15.82 13.64
N THR A 149 -8.67 -16.62 12.62
CA THR A 149 -7.64 -17.04 11.67
C THR A 149 -7.06 -15.84 10.90
N ILE A 150 -7.87 -14.84 10.53
CA ILE A 150 -7.37 -13.61 9.89
C ILE A 150 -6.43 -12.87 10.83
N GLU A 151 -6.83 -12.66 12.09
CA GLU A 151 -6.04 -11.95 13.10
C GLU A 151 -4.70 -12.66 13.33
N ASP A 152 -4.73 -13.96 13.56
CA ASP A 152 -3.54 -14.76 13.85
C ASP A 152 -2.55 -14.76 12.68
N LEU A 153 -3.02 -15.08 11.48
CA LEU A 153 -2.15 -15.17 10.30
C LEU A 153 -1.66 -13.81 9.84
N PHE A 154 -2.50 -12.77 9.91
CA PHE A 154 -2.06 -11.43 9.55
C PHE A 154 -1.05 -10.87 10.57
N ASN A 155 -1.23 -11.13 11.87
CA ASN A 155 -0.23 -10.83 12.89
C ASN A 155 1.11 -11.50 12.60
N ASP A 156 1.08 -12.76 12.18
CA ASP A 156 2.28 -13.53 11.86
C ASP A 156 3.00 -12.93 10.62
N TYR A 157 2.26 -12.52 9.58
CA TYR A 157 2.81 -11.78 8.45
C TYR A 157 3.41 -10.43 8.89
N LEU A 158 2.70 -9.66 9.69
CA LEU A 158 3.18 -8.38 10.21
C LEU A 158 4.45 -8.58 11.04
N TRP A 159 4.50 -9.62 11.88
CA TRP A 159 5.66 -9.91 12.73
C TRP A 159 6.91 -10.30 11.94
N ASN A 160 6.75 -11.17 10.95
CA ASN A 160 7.87 -11.72 10.19
C ASN A 160 8.35 -10.78 9.07
N THR A 161 7.45 -9.96 8.54
CA THR A 161 7.70 -9.19 7.31
C THR A 161 7.92 -7.71 7.57
N ILE A 162 7.30 -7.14 8.63
CA ILE A 162 7.32 -5.71 8.89
C ILE A 162 8.22 -5.38 10.07
N SER A 163 8.99 -4.33 9.89
CA SER A 163 9.78 -3.72 10.93
C SER A 163 9.25 -2.31 11.21
N ILE A 164 8.25 -2.22 12.05
CA ILE A 164 7.64 -0.94 12.42
C ILE A 164 8.39 -0.34 13.61
N ARG A 165 9.05 0.79 13.40
CA ARG A 165 9.47 1.67 14.49
C ARG A 165 8.32 2.63 14.82
N ASP A 166 8.15 2.81 16.11
CA ASP A 166 7.20 3.69 16.74
C ASP A 166 7.57 5.15 16.53
N THR A 167 7.13 5.75 15.45
CA THR A 167 7.19 7.20 15.33
C THR A 167 5.86 7.72 14.81
N ALA A 168 5.24 8.43 15.71
CA ALA A 168 3.93 9.00 15.67
C ALA A 168 3.66 9.91 14.48
N VAL A 169 2.80 9.50 13.55
CA VAL A 169 1.84 10.44 12.94
C VAL A 169 0.52 9.69 12.71
N LYS A 170 -0.49 10.03 13.50
CA LYS A 170 -1.87 9.57 13.31
C LYS A 170 -2.37 9.92 11.90
N GLY A 171 -3.06 8.99 11.26
CA GLY A 171 -3.84 9.25 10.05
C GLY A 171 -3.19 8.89 8.72
N ARG A 172 -1.91 8.43 8.69
CA ARG A 172 -1.23 8.05 7.44
C ARG A 172 -0.67 6.63 7.44
N LYS A 173 -0.67 5.96 8.59
CA LYS A 173 -0.22 4.58 8.73
C LYS A 173 -1.28 3.57 8.28
N GLU A 174 -2.53 3.95 8.25
CA GLU A 174 -3.62 3.14 7.68
C GLU A 174 -3.30 2.69 6.26
N ASN A 175 -2.83 3.62 5.40
CA ASN A 175 -2.51 3.33 3.99
C ASN A 175 -1.42 2.25 3.83
N PHE A 176 -0.50 2.16 4.78
CA PHE A 176 0.54 1.12 4.74
C PHE A 176 -0.06 -0.27 4.99
N TYR A 177 -0.80 -0.46 6.08
CA TYR A 177 -1.43 -1.75 6.39
C TYR A 177 -2.47 -2.14 5.34
N HIS A 178 -3.21 -1.16 4.85
CA HIS A 178 -4.11 -1.31 3.72
C HIS A 178 -3.38 -1.87 2.48
N GLY A 179 -2.24 -1.27 2.09
CA GLY A 179 -1.43 -1.75 0.97
C GLY A 179 -0.88 -3.16 1.17
N VAL A 180 -0.46 -3.50 2.40
CA VAL A 180 -0.01 -4.84 2.77
C VAL A 180 -1.15 -5.86 2.60
N LEU A 181 -2.30 -5.61 3.22
CA LEU A 181 -3.43 -6.53 3.16
C LEU A 181 -3.95 -6.68 1.73
N LEU A 182 -4.05 -5.59 0.99
CA LEU A 182 -4.44 -5.59 -0.41
C LEU A 182 -3.49 -6.46 -1.26
N GLY A 183 -2.17 -6.39 -1.00
CA GLY A 183 -1.17 -7.22 -1.67
C GLY A 183 -1.36 -8.71 -1.38
N LEU A 184 -1.61 -9.07 -0.12
CA LEU A 184 -1.87 -10.45 0.27
C LEU A 184 -3.15 -11.00 -0.39
N LEU A 185 -4.24 -10.24 -0.37
CA LEU A 185 -5.53 -10.65 -0.95
C LEU A 185 -5.50 -10.75 -2.48
N SER A 186 -4.66 -9.95 -3.14
CA SER A 186 -4.46 -10.02 -4.60
C SER A 186 -3.77 -11.30 -5.08
N HIS A 187 -3.33 -12.17 -4.17
CA HIS A 187 -2.84 -13.51 -4.49
C HIS A 187 -3.93 -14.41 -5.09
N MET A 188 -5.18 -14.19 -4.75
CA MET A 188 -6.30 -15.00 -5.22
C MET A 188 -6.71 -14.56 -6.63
N GLU A 189 -6.22 -15.26 -7.66
CA GLU A 189 -6.41 -14.91 -9.08
C GLU A 189 -7.88 -14.84 -9.52
N ASN A 190 -8.77 -15.61 -8.87
CA ASN A 190 -10.19 -15.67 -9.22
C ASN A 190 -11.05 -14.64 -8.47
N TRP A 191 -10.45 -13.81 -7.61
CA TRP A 191 -11.17 -12.81 -6.85
C TRP A 191 -11.05 -11.44 -7.50
N ALA A 192 -12.12 -10.65 -7.45
CA ALA A 192 -12.03 -9.23 -7.74
C ALA A 192 -11.72 -8.47 -6.45
N VAL A 193 -10.54 -7.85 -6.41
CA VAL A 193 -10.03 -7.11 -5.24
C VAL A 193 -9.96 -5.64 -5.59
N TRP A 194 -10.74 -4.83 -4.89
CA TRP A 194 -10.88 -3.41 -5.13
C TRP A 194 -10.36 -2.60 -3.94
N SER A 195 -9.69 -1.50 -4.21
CA SER A 195 -9.10 -0.61 -3.21
C SER A 195 -9.61 0.81 -3.38
N ASN A 196 -9.92 1.49 -2.28
CA ASN A 196 -10.37 2.89 -2.25
C ASN A 196 -11.50 3.19 -3.25
N ILE A 197 -12.46 2.29 -3.31
CA ILE A 197 -13.53 2.39 -4.29
C ILE A 197 -14.71 3.17 -3.74
N GLU A 198 -15.30 3.98 -4.58
CA GLU A 198 -16.55 4.66 -4.25
C GLU A 198 -17.66 3.61 -4.13
N SER A 199 -18.24 3.49 -2.95
CA SER A 199 -19.32 2.55 -2.67
C SER A 199 -20.28 3.16 -1.64
N GLY A 200 -21.57 3.13 -1.94
CA GLY A 200 -22.55 3.80 -1.10
C GLY A 200 -22.30 5.31 -0.99
N GLU A 201 -22.23 5.83 0.22
CA GLU A 201 -22.01 7.26 0.50
C GLU A 201 -20.53 7.60 0.81
N GLY A 202 -19.58 6.81 0.34
CA GLY A 202 -18.15 7.09 0.61
C GLY A 202 -17.20 6.13 -0.09
N TYR A 203 -15.94 6.17 0.37
CA TYR A 203 -14.89 5.29 -0.12
C TYR A 203 -14.64 4.20 0.88
N CYS A 204 -14.69 2.93 0.43
CA CYS A 204 -14.33 1.75 1.18
C CYS A 204 -12.85 1.44 1.00
N ASP A 205 -12.17 1.02 2.05
CA ASP A 205 -10.74 0.69 1.96
C ASP A 205 -10.52 -0.52 1.03
N ILE A 206 -11.15 -1.67 1.30
CA ILE A 206 -11.04 -2.86 0.46
C ILE A 206 -12.41 -3.51 0.28
N LEU A 207 -12.74 -3.85 -0.96
CA LEU A 207 -13.87 -4.68 -1.36
C LEU A 207 -13.37 -5.93 -2.04
N LEU A 208 -13.95 -7.10 -1.69
CA LEU A 208 -13.68 -8.36 -2.36
C LEU A 208 -14.97 -8.94 -2.93
N GLU A 209 -14.87 -9.47 -4.12
CA GLU A 209 -15.87 -10.34 -4.71
C GLU A 209 -15.28 -11.75 -4.87
N VAL A 210 -15.93 -12.72 -4.23
CA VAL A 210 -15.58 -14.14 -4.29
C VAL A 210 -16.69 -14.85 -5.09
N PRO A 211 -16.53 -14.97 -6.41
CA PRO A 211 -17.60 -15.43 -7.31
C PRO A 211 -18.04 -16.87 -7.04
N GLU A 212 -17.11 -17.72 -6.61
CA GLU A 212 -17.35 -19.16 -6.40
C GLU A 212 -18.46 -19.42 -5.39
N ASN A 213 -18.45 -18.66 -4.28
CA ASN A 213 -19.42 -18.79 -3.20
C ASN A 213 -20.44 -17.64 -3.20
N ARG A 214 -20.34 -16.69 -4.13
CA ARG A 214 -21.11 -15.45 -4.16
C ARG A 214 -21.04 -14.67 -2.84
N VAL A 215 -19.83 -14.63 -2.27
CA VAL A 215 -19.54 -13.88 -1.04
C VAL A 215 -18.87 -12.57 -1.41
N GLY A 216 -19.41 -11.48 -0.87
CA GLY A 216 -18.75 -10.18 -0.90
C GLY A 216 -18.13 -9.91 0.46
N VAL A 217 -16.96 -9.28 0.48
CA VAL A 217 -16.30 -8.89 1.72
C VAL A 217 -16.02 -7.40 1.69
N VAL A 218 -16.35 -6.72 2.79
CA VAL A 218 -16.07 -5.31 3.02
C VAL A 218 -15.08 -5.19 4.17
N ILE A 219 -13.96 -4.53 3.94
CA ILE A 219 -12.94 -4.32 4.95
C ILE A 219 -12.70 -2.83 5.13
N GLU A 220 -12.80 -2.36 6.36
CA GLU A 220 -12.40 -1.02 6.76
C GLU A 220 -11.25 -1.12 7.76
N MET A 221 -10.18 -0.37 7.51
CA MET A 221 -8.98 -0.43 8.32
C MET A 221 -8.79 0.83 9.14
N LYS A 222 -8.21 0.70 10.33
CA LYS A 222 -7.88 1.81 11.22
C LYS A 222 -6.48 1.65 11.80
N TYR A 223 -5.79 2.75 11.98
CA TYR A 223 -4.58 2.80 12.79
C TYR A 223 -4.91 3.28 14.20
N ALA A 224 -4.69 2.45 15.21
CA ALA A 224 -5.00 2.79 16.60
C ALA A 224 -3.94 2.20 17.55
N GLN A 225 -3.70 2.89 18.67
CA GLN A 225 -2.84 2.34 19.73
C GLN A 225 -3.43 1.05 20.29
N GLU A 226 -2.57 0.19 20.84
CA GLU A 226 -2.89 -1.17 21.25
C GLU A 226 -4.12 -1.26 22.18
N ASP A 227 -4.21 -0.36 23.15
CA ASP A 227 -5.33 -0.24 24.08
C ASP A 227 -6.65 0.23 23.44
N ARG A 228 -6.59 0.75 22.22
CA ARG A 228 -7.75 1.28 21.47
C ARG A 228 -8.13 0.47 20.25
N MET A 229 -7.40 -0.58 19.91
CA MET A 229 -7.65 -1.36 18.69
C MET A 229 -9.06 -1.97 18.66
N GLU A 230 -9.56 -2.48 19.78
CA GLU A 230 -10.93 -2.98 19.89
C GLU A 230 -12.00 -1.93 19.55
N ALA A 231 -11.82 -0.72 20.08
CA ALA A 231 -12.73 0.39 19.81
C ALA A 231 -12.63 0.84 18.33
N ALA A 232 -11.43 0.85 17.77
CA ALA A 232 -11.18 1.21 16.39
C ALA A 232 -11.80 0.19 15.40
N CYS A 233 -11.73 -1.11 15.68
CA CYS A 233 -12.46 -2.13 14.91
C CYS A 233 -13.97 -1.89 14.93
N THR A 234 -14.50 -1.53 16.10
CA THR A 234 -15.94 -1.25 16.24
C THR A 234 -16.34 0.03 15.48
N GLU A 235 -15.47 1.04 15.47
CA GLU A 235 -15.66 2.26 14.68
C GLU A 235 -15.63 1.97 13.18
N ALA A 236 -14.69 1.15 12.73
CA ALA A 236 -14.60 0.69 11.34
C ALA A 236 -15.90 -0.01 10.89
N LEU A 237 -16.41 -0.94 11.69
CA LEU A 237 -17.67 -1.62 11.39
C LEU A 237 -18.87 -0.66 11.32
N LYS A 238 -18.94 0.30 12.24
CA LYS A 238 -19.97 1.34 12.19
C LYS A 238 -19.88 2.20 10.91
N GLN A 239 -18.68 2.49 10.46
CA GLN A 239 -18.46 3.23 9.22
C GLN A 239 -18.96 2.45 8.01
N ILE A 240 -18.72 1.13 7.94
CA ILE A 240 -19.26 0.25 6.89
C ILE A 240 -20.79 0.30 6.86
N GLU A 241 -21.44 0.16 8.03
CA GLU A 241 -22.89 0.19 8.15
C GLU A 241 -23.48 1.55 7.73
N GLN A 242 -22.94 2.65 8.23
CA GLN A 242 -23.43 4.00 7.97
C GLN A 242 -23.31 4.41 6.49
N ARG A 243 -22.26 3.97 5.82
CA ARG A 243 -21.97 4.34 4.43
C ARG A 243 -22.45 3.33 3.39
N GLN A 244 -23.11 2.25 3.84
CA GLN A 244 -23.73 1.23 2.97
C GLN A 244 -22.79 0.65 1.90
N TYR A 245 -21.55 0.42 2.25
CA TYR A 245 -20.53 -0.12 1.32
C TYR A 245 -20.94 -1.46 0.69
N ALA A 246 -21.79 -2.24 1.36
CA ALA A 246 -22.31 -3.50 0.84
C ALA A 246 -23.25 -3.36 -0.36
N ALA A 247 -23.78 -2.16 -0.65
CA ALA A 247 -24.76 -1.95 -1.71
C ALA A 247 -24.23 -2.34 -3.10
N ARG A 248 -22.98 -2.01 -3.38
CA ARG A 248 -22.31 -2.36 -4.63
C ARG A 248 -22.21 -3.89 -4.80
N LEU A 249 -21.67 -4.59 -3.80
CA LEU A 249 -21.52 -6.05 -3.84
C LEU A 249 -22.86 -6.77 -4.06
N LYS A 250 -23.92 -6.25 -3.48
CA LYS A 250 -25.27 -6.78 -3.72
C LYS A 250 -25.72 -6.57 -5.18
N SER A 251 -25.42 -5.40 -5.77
CA SER A 251 -25.73 -5.14 -7.18
C SER A 251 -24.93 -6.03 -8.13
N ASP A 252 -23.71 -6.39 -7.73
CA ASP A 252 -22.81 -7.26 -8.52
C ASP A 252 -23.11 -8.77 -8.30
N GLY A 253 -24.20 -9.06 -7.55
CA GLY A 253 -24.76 -10.41 -7.42
C GLY A 253 -24.22 -11.24 -6.25
N MET A 254 -23.48 -10.62 -5.34
CA MET A 254 -23.06 -11.27 -4.11
C MET A 254 -24.26 -11.48 -3.18
N LYS A 255 -24.41 -12.70 -2.67
CA LYS A 255 -25.54 -13.07 -1.82
C LYS A 255 -25.26 -12.87 -0.33
N ASN A 256 -24.06 -13.23 0.09
CA ASN A 256 -23.61 -13.11 1.47
C ASN A 256 -22.59 -11.99 1.54
N ILE A 257 -22.74 -11.09 2.49
CA ILE A 257 -21.78 -9.98 2.69
C ILE A 257 -21.17 -10.09 4.08
N VAL A 258 -19.86 -10.19 4.13
CA VAL A 258 -19.09 -10.24 5.37
C VAL A 258 -18.36 -8.92 5.55
N ASN A 259 -18.51 -8.32 6.72
CA ASN A 259 -17.90 -7.03 7.04
C ASN A 259 -16.81 -7.19 8.10
N TYR A 260 -15.65 -6.59 7.85
CA TYR A 260 -14.54 -6.60 8.80
C TYR A 260 -14.11 -5.18 9.16
N GLY A 261 -13.95 -4.94 10.46
CA GLY A 261 -13.21 -3.81 11.01
C GLY A 261 -11.85 -4.31 11.48
N ILE A 262 -10.79 -3.79 10.88
CA ILE A 262 -9.40 -4.18 11.20
C ILE A 262 -8.67 -2.97 11.76
N ALA A 263 -8.09 -3.11 12.95
CA ALA A 263 -7.23 -2.09 13.53
C ALA A 263 -5.80 -2.60 13.61
N CYS A 264 -4.84 -1.77 13.20
CA CYS A 264 -3.43 -2.11 13.20
C CYS A 264 -2.63 -1.15 14.08
N TYR A 265 -1.61 -1.70 14.74
CA TYR A 265 -0.63 -0.95 15.51
C TYR A 265 0.71 -1.67 15.52
N ARG A 266 1.76 -1.04 14.99
CA ARG A 266 3.09 -1.67 14.88
C ARG A 266 3.01 -3.00 14.14
N LYS A 267 3.33 -4.11 14.82
CA LYS A 267 3.30 -5.48 14.29
C LYS A 267 2.05 -6.27 14.70
N HIS A 268 1.05 -5.59 15.17
CA HIS A 268 -0.18 -6.20 15.66
C HIS A 268 -1.39 -5.67 14.92
N CYS A 269 -2.32 -6.54 14.68
CA CYS A 269 -3.67 -6.19 14.26
C CYS A 269 -4.70 -6.84 15.19
N LYS A 270 -5.88 -6.25 15.19
CA LYS A 270 -7.10 -6.79 15.79
C LYS A 270 -8.16 -6.82 14.71
N VAL A 271 -8.92 -7.90 14.65
CA VAL A 271 -9.95 -8.12 13.64
C VAL A 271 -11.29 -8.34 14.32
N LYS A 272 -12.32 -7.65 13.85
CA LYS A 272 -13.71 -7.88 14.24
C LYS A 272 -14.57 -8.09 13.01
N ILE A 273 -15.46 -9.07 13.12
CA ILE A 273 -16.51 -9.31 12.15
C ILE A 273 -17.77 -8.52 12.52
N GLY A 274 -18.39 -7.90 11.54
CA GLY A 274 -19.71 -7.28 11.69
C GLY A 274 -20.81 -8.32 11.79
N LYS A 275 -21.93 -7.96 12.41
CA LYS A 275 -23.10 -8.81 12.40
C LYS A 275 -23.62 -8.93 10.97
N GLU A 276 -24.01 -10.15 10.57
CA GLU A 276 -24.75 -10.36 9.33
C GLU A 276 -26.01 -9.46 9.35
N ASN A 277 -26.10 -8.56 8.39
CA ASN A 277 -27.36 -7.90 8.10
C ASN A 277 -28.17 -8.84 7.22
N SER A 278 -29.11 -9.54 7.85
CA SER A 278 -30.10 -10.40 7.23
C SER A 278 -30.97 -9.63 6.21
#